data_d033dd7acb527600503f42f95b2153d5
#
_entry.id   d033dd7acb527600503f42f95b2153d5
#
_cell.length_a   1.000
_cell.length_b   1.000
_cell.length_c   1.000
_cell.angle_alpha   90.00
_cell.angle_beta   90.00
_cell.angle_gamma   90.00
#
_symmetry.space_group_name_H-M   'P 1'
#
loop_
_entity.id
_entity.type
_entity.pdbx_description
1 polymer ?
#
loop_
_entity_poly.entity_id
_entity_poly.type
_entity_poly.pdbx_seq_one_letter_code
_entity_poly.pdbx_strand_id
1 'polypeptide(L)'
;MKTKDHAQGALTRERLFLALAPRIETHRIEGLGEVHFRQLSLQEIDTLSKRKQLKGDEDAAVAVLCLCLVDAEGRRLLLDEDVEALKACGFRSLEALIAKAAEVNGQGTLQSDPKPLA
;
A
#
# COMPACT_ATOMS: atom_id res chain seq x y z
N MET A 1 33.53 17.31 -2.04
CA MET A 1 33.16 17.20 -2.32
C MET A 1 32.79 17.14 -2.71
N LYS A 2 32.85 17.07 -2.53
CA LYS A 2 32.45 16.92 -2.87
C LYS A 2 31.80 16.51 -3.02
N THR A 3 31.81 16.36 -2.71
CA THR A 3 31.18 15.94 -2.75
C THR A 3 30.56 15.70 -2.51
N LYS A 4 30.64 15.60 -2.17
CA LYS A 4 30.13 15.30 -1.80
C LYS A 4 29.28 15.31 -1.74
N ASP A 5 29.26 15.40 -1.48
CA ASP A 5 28.46 15.37 -1.38
C ASP A 5 27.94 15.54 -1.93
N HIS A 6 28.34 15.60 -2.10
CA HIS A 6 27.80 15.56 -2.57
C HIS A 6 27.38 15.09 -3.02
N ALA A 7 28.28 15.49 -3.51
CA ALA A 7 27.90 14.24 -4.07
C ALA A 7 26.74 13.61 -3.45
N GLN A 8 26.63 13.87 -2.31
CA GLN A 8 25.54 13.27 -1.72
C GLN A 8 24.27 13.76 -2.29
N GLY A 9 24.26 14.85 -2.93
CA GLY A 9 23.04 15.32 -3.51
C GLY A 9 22.73 14.73 -4.86
N ALA A 10 23.68 14.10 -5.49
CA ALA A 10 23.47 13.59 -6.83
C ALA A 10 22.72 12.26 -6.79
N LEU A 11 21.64 12.20 -7.55
CA LEU A 11 20.87 10.98 -7.67
C LEU A 11 21.45 10.10 -8.76
N THR A 12 21.69 8.85 -8.44
CA THR A 12 22.14 7.89 -9.43
C THR A 12 21.02 6.91 -9.72
N ARG A 13 21.17 6.19 -10.80
CA ARG A 13 20.17 5.17 -11.15
C ARG A 13 19.98 4.16 -10.01
N GLU A 14 21.09 3.70 -9.44
CA GLU A 14 21.01 2.72 -8.35
C GLU A 14 20.33 3.29 -7.13
N ARG A 15 20.65 4.53 -6.79
CA ARG A 15 20.01 5.16 -5.64
C ARG A 15 18.53 5.39 -5.87
N LEU A 16 18.17 5.72 -7.10
CA LEU A 16 16.77 5.91 -7.44
C LEU A 16 15.99 4.62 -7.22
N PHE A 17 16.48 3.50 -7.72
CA PHE A 17 15.76 2.25 -7.57
C PHE A 17 15.71 1.78 -6.12
N LEU A 18 16.77 2.04 -5.37
CA LEU A 18 16.73 1.71 -3.95
C LEU A 18 15.67 2.54 -3.22
N ALA A 19 15.59 3.82 -3.54
CA ALA A 19 14.64 4.70 -2.89
C ALA A 19 13.20 4.37 -3.27
N LEU A 20 12.99 3.89 -4.49
CA LEU A 20 11.64 3.59 -4.99
C LEU A 20 11.21 2.15 -4.74
N ALA A 21 12.08 1.32 -4.21
CA ALA A 21 11.70 -0.06 -3.94
C ALA A 21 10.53 -0.10 -2.97
N PRO A 22 9.55 -0.97 -3.21
CA PRO A 22 8.43 -1.08 -2.29
C PRO A 22 8.91 -1.41 -0.88
N ARG A 23 8.37 -0.70 0.08
CA ARG A 23 8.78 -0.86 1.47
C ARG A 23 7.69 -1.53 2.27
N ILE A 24 8.10 -2.17 3.36
CA ILE A 24 7.17 -2.75 4.30
C ILE A 24 7.13 -1.85 5.51
N GLU A 25 5.94 -1.43 5.89
CA GLU A 25 5.73 -0.62 7.08
C GLU A 25 4.95 -1.42 8.10
N THR A 26 5.33 -1.29 9.35
CA THR A 26 4.66 -1.98 10.43
C THR A 26 3.84 -0.97 11.21
N HIS A 27 2.56 -1.29 11.41
CA HIS A 27 1.66 -0.42 12.14
C HIS A 27 0.86 -1.24 13.13
N ARG A 28 0.52 -0.61 14.24
CA ARG A 28 -0.29 -1.29 15.23
C ARG A 28 -1.75 -0.99 14.97
N ILE A 29 -2.53 -2.03 14.80
CA ILE A 29 -3.97 -1.91 14.58
C ILE A 29 -4.69 -2.42 15.80
N GLU A 30 -5.55 -1.60 16.35
CA GLU A 30 -6.28 -1.97 17.56
C GLU A 30 -7.07 -3.25 17.33
N GLY A 31 -6.91 -4.20 18.24
CA GLY A 31 -7.59 -5.48 18.13
C GLY A 31 -6.84 -6.52 17.31
N LEU A 32 -5.82 -6.12 16.57
CA LEU A 32 -5.08 -7.04 15.73
C LEU A 32 -3.60 -7.13 16.09
N GLY A 33 -3.05 -6.09 16.72
CA GLY A 33 -1.65 -6.07 17.04
C GLY A 33 -0.84 -5.45 15.92
N GLU A 34 0.39 -5.93 15.78
CA GLU A 34 1.27 -5.40 14.75
C GLU A 34 0.92 -6.02 13.39
N VAL A 35 0.76 -5.16 12.42
CA VAL A 35 0.40 -5.57 11.07
C VAL A 35 1.41 -4.97 10.11
N HIS A 36 1.85 -5.77 9.15
CA HIS A 36 2.85 -5.33 8.18
C HIS A 36 2.17 -5.07 6.85
N PHE A 37 2.45 -3.90 6.30
CA PHE A 37 1.86 -3.47 5.03
C PHE A 37 2.98 -3.23 4.03
N ARG A 38 2.82 -3.77 2.84
CA ARG A 38 3.79 -3.58 1.77
C ARG A 38 3.25 -2.52 0.79
N GLN A 39 4.12 -1.63 0.36
CA GLN A 39 3.75 -0.70 -0.69
C GLN A 39 3.57 -1.48 -1.99
N LEU A 40 2.65 -1.02 -2.80
CA LEU A 40 2.39 -1.65 -4.09
C LEU A 40 3.20 -0.96 -5.18
N SER A 41 3.58 -1.74 -6.18
CA SER A 41 4.23 -1.18 -7.36
C SER A 41 3.17 -0.60 -8.29
N LEU A 42 3.61 0.26 -9.19
CA LEU A 42 2.73 0.82 -10.19
C LEU A 42 2.11 -0.29 -11.05
N GLN A 43 2.90 -1.30 -11.35
CA GLN A 43 2.41 -2.42 -12.13
C GLN A 43 1.27 -3.16 -11.43
N GLU A 44 1.41 -3.33 -10.12
CA GLU A 44 0.36 -3.99 -9.35
C GLU A 44 -0.92 -3.17 -9.32
N ILE A 45 -0.78 -1.86 -9.18
CA ILE A 45 -1.95 -0.98 -9.18
C ILE A 45 -2.64 -1.00 -10.55
N ASP A 46 -1.85 -1.00 -11.61
CA ASP A 46 -2.39 -1.06 -12.95
C ASP A 46 -3.14 -2.37 -13.19
N THR A 47 -2.56 -3.47 -12.75
CA THR A 47 -3.21 -4.77 -12.88
C THR A 47 -4.54 -4.79 -12.13
N LEU A 48 -4.55 -4.21 -10.94
CA LEU A 48 -5.75 -4.15 -10.14
C LEU A 48 -6.85 -3.38 -10.86
N SER A 49 -6.52 -2.25 -11.45
CA SER A 49 -7.51 -1.41 -12.08
C SER A 49 -8.16 -2.08 -13.29
N LYS A 50 -7.51 -3.11 -13.82
CA LYS A 50 -8.02 -3.83 -14.99
C LYS A 50 -8.80 -5.10 -14.63
N ARG A 51 -8.90 -5.42 -13.36
CA ARG A 51 -9.58 -6.64 -12.95
C ARG A 51 -11.08 -6.45 -13.07
N LYS A 52 -11.70 -7.35 -13.80
CA LYS A 52 -13.13 -7.23 -14.09
C LYS A 52 -14.03 -7.74 -12.98
N GLN A 53 -13.49 -8.57 -12.11
CA GLN A 53 -14.29 -9.09 -11.02
C GLN A 53 -14.46 -8.10 -9.87
N LEU A 54 -13.77 -6.98 -9.94
CA LEU A 54 -13.95 -5.95 -8.92
C LEU A 54 -15.17 -5.12 -9.25
N LYS A 55 -16.04 -4.97 -8.26
CA LYS A 55 -17.30 -4.27 -8.47
C LYS A 55 -17.36 -3.01 -7.63
N GLY A 56 -16.75 -1.97 -8.13
CA GLY A 56 -16.79 -0.70 -7.46
C GLY A 56 -15.62 -0.50 -6.50
N ASP A 57 -15.71 0.61 -5.77
CA ASP A 57 -14.61 1.06 -4.93
C ASP A 57 -14.38 0.15 -3.73
N GLU A 58 -15.44 -0.45 -3.22
CA GLU A 58 -15.28 -1.34 -2.06
C GLU A 58 -14.44 -2.54 -2.41
N ASP A 59 -14.74 -3.18 -3.53
CA ASP A 59 -13.97 -4.35 -3.93
C ASP A 59 -12.53 -3.97 -4.23
N ALA A 60 -12.33 -2.81 -4.85
CA ALA A 60 -10.99 -2.35 -5.15
C ALA A 60 -10.20 -2.13 -3.87
N ALA A 61 -10.81 -1.52 -2.86
CA ALA A 61 -10.14 -1.26 -1.60
C ALA A 61 -9.73 -2.56 -0.90
N VAL A 62 -10.63 -3.54 -0.90
CA VAL A 62 -10.33 -4.84 -0.29
C VAL A 62 -9.24 -5.56 -1.09
N ALA A 63 -9.26 -5.43 -2.40
CA ALA A 63 -8.24 -6.06 -3.23
C ALA A 63 -6.86 -5.45 -2.98
N VAL A 64 -6.81 -4.13 -2.79
CA VAL A 64 -5.56 -3.47 -2.41
C VAL A 64 -5.05 -4.05 -1.10
N LEU A 65 -5.94 -4.20 -0.14
CA LEU A 65 -5.57 -4.76 1.15
C LEU A 65 -4.99 -6.16 0.99
N CYS A 66 -5.60 -6.99 0.15
CA CYS A 66 -5.09 -8.35 -0.07
C CYS A 66 -3.68 -8.35 -0.62
N LEU A 67 -3.33 -7.35 -1.42
CA LEU A 67 -1.98 -7.26 -1.95
C LEU A 67 -0.99 -6.69 -0.94
N CYS A 68 -1.48 -5.81 -0.06
CA CYS A 68 -0.61 -5.09 0.87
C CYS A 68 -0.25 -5.87 2.12
N LEU A 69 -1.17 -6.67 2.64
CA LEU A 69 -0.93 -7.35 3.90
C LEU A 69 0.10 -8.46 3.74
N VAL A 70 1.14 -8.38 4.54
CA VAL A 70 2.22 -9.38 4.51
C VAL A 70 2.56 -9.78 5.93
N ASP A 71 3.30 -10.89 6.06
CA ASP A 71 3.81 -11.31 7.35
C ASP A 71 5.15 -10.62 7.61
N ALA A 72 5.78 -10.97 8.73
CA ALA A 72 7.04 -10.34 9.10
C ALA A 72 8.14 -10.59 8.09
N GLU A 73 8.03 -11.64 7.29
CA GLU A 73 9.01 -11.95 6.27
C GLU A 73 8.65 -11.36 4.91
N GLY A 74 7.55 -10.62 4.83
CA GLY A 74 7.16 -9.99 3.58
C GLY A 74 6.32 -10.83 2.67
N ARG A 75 5.84 -11.98 3.12
CA ARG A 75 4.99 -12.84 2.31
C ARG A 75 3.53 -12.47 2.47
N ARG A 76 2.78 -12.62 1.41
CA ARG A 76 1.36 -12.27 1.44
C ARG A 76 0.61 -13.13 2.44
N LEU A 77 -0.22 -12.48 3.24
CA LEU A 77 -1.11 -13.18 4.16
C LEU A 77 -2.40 -13.61 3.50
N LEU A 78 -2.82 -12.87 2.49
CA LEU A 78 -4.12 -13.09 1.85
C LEU A 78 -3.93 -13.32 0.36
N LEU A 79 -4.87 -14.05 -0.21
CA LEU A 79 -4.88 -14.31 -1.64
C LEU A 79 -5.95 -13.45 -2.29
N ASP A 80 -5.88 -13.34 -3.62
CA ASP A 80 -6.87 -12.55 -4.35
C ASP A 80 -8.28 -13.07 -4.14
N GLU A 81 -8.41 -14.37 -3.95
CA GLU A 81 -9.72 -14.98 -3.76
C GLU A 81 -10.31 -14.71 -2.38
N ASP A 82 -9.56 -14.10 -1.50
CA ASP A 82 -10.05 -13.81 -0.15
C ASP A 82 -10.91 -12.55 -0.08
N VAL A 83 -11.08 -11.85 -1.20
CA VAL A 83 -11.85 -10.62 -1.22
C VAL A 83 -13.25 -10.82 -0.64
N GLU A 84 -13.94 -11.86 -1.08
CA GLU A 84 -15.31 -12.10 -0.61
C GLU A 84 -15.35 -12.47 0.86
N ALA A 85 -14.38 -13.25 1.31
CA ALA A 85 -14.31 -13.61 2.72
C ALA A 85 -14.07 -12.38 3.60
N LEU A 86 -13.23 -11.47 3.13
CA LEU A 86 -12.96 -10.24 3.87
C LEU A 86 -14.20 -9.35 3.96
N LYS A 87 -14.98 -9.32 2.90
CA LYS A 87 -16.20 -8.50 2.90
C LYS A 87 -17.20 -8.98 3.91
N ALA A 88 -17.08 -10.21 4.35
CA ALA A 88 -17.97 -10.77 5.37
C ALA A 88 -17.42 -10.56 6.79
N CYS A 89 -16.25 -9.99 6.92
CA CYS A 89 -15.63 -9.78 8.23
C CYS A 89 -16.18 -8.54 8.92
N GLY A 90 -15.82 -8.39 10.19
CA GLY A 90 -16.24 -7.23 10.96
C GLY A 90 -15.81 -5.93 10.31
N PHE A 91 -16.75 -5.03 10.19
CA PHE A 91 -16.55 -3.80 9.44
C PHE A 91 -15.46 -2.90 10.03
N ARG A 92 -15.47 -2.76 11.36
CA ARG A 92 -14.57 -1.80 11.99
C ARG A 92 -13.11 -2.17 11.80
N SER A 93 -12.77 -3.42 12.05
CA SER A 93 -11.39 -3.87 11.90
C SER A 93 -10.96 -3.84 10.43
N LEU A 94 -11.86 -4.24 9.55
CA LEU A 94 -11.56 -4.22 8.12
C LEU A 94 -11.34 -2.79 7.65
N GLU A 95 -12.16 -1.87 8.10
CA GLU A 95 -12.03 -0.47 7.71
C GLU A 95 -10.69 0.10 8.16
N ALA A 96 -10.27 -0.24 9.37
CA ALA A 96 -8.99 0.24 9.89
C ALA A 96 -7.84 -0.27 9.03
N LEU A 97 -7.91 -1.53 8.63
CA LEU A 97 -6.88 -2.10 7.77
C LEU A 97 -6.85 -1.42 6.39
N ILE A 98 -8.02 -1.20 5.82
CA ILE A 98 -8.11 -0.55 4.51
C ILE A 98 -7.56 0.86 4.57
N ALA A 99 -7.90 1.59 5.61
CA ALA A 99 -7.43 2.97 5.76
C ALA A 99 -5.91 3.01 5.87
N LYS A 100 -5.34 2.09 6.64
CA LYS A 100 -3.90 2.08 6.81
C LYS A 100 -3.19 1.66 5.53
N ALA A 101 -3.76 0.70 4.80
CA ALA A 101 -3.19 0.29 3.52
C ALA A 101 -3.17 1.46 2.54
N ALA A 102 -4.22 2.26 2.54
CA ALA A 102 -4.28 3.44 1.69
C ALA A 102 -3.21 4.45 2.08
N GLU A 103 -3.03 4.67 3.38
CA GLU A 103 -1.98 5.56 3.87
C GLU A 103 -0.60 5.13 3.43
N VAL A 104 -0.31 3.84 3.60
CA VAL A 104 1.00 3.31 3.24
C VAL A 104 1.29 3.53 1.76
N ASN A 105 0.27 3.48 0.95
CA ASN A 105 0.42 3.66 -0.49
C ASN A 105 0.19 5.09 -0.95
N GLY A 106 0.00 6.01 -0.01
CA GLY A 106 -0.12 7.42 -0.33
C GLY A 106 -1.42 7.83 -0.95
N GLN A 107 -2.40 6.94 -0.98
CA GLN A 107 -3.66 7.25 -1.66
C GLN A 107 -4.43 8.37 -0.98
N GLY A 108 -4.42 8.36 0.35
CA GLY A 108 -5.09 9.43 1.07
C GLY A 108 -4.45 10.78 0.81
N THR A 109 -3.13 10.81 0.75
CA THR A 109 -2.41 12.03 0.48
C THR A 109 -2.71 12.55 -0.91
N LEU A 110 -2.75 11.64 -1.88
CA LEU A 110 -3.05 12.04 -3.25
C LEU A 110 -4.45 12.61 -3.36
N GLN A 111 -5.37 12.07 -2.63
CA GLN A 111 -6.74 12.55 -2.69
C GLN A 111 -6.89 13.93 -2.10
N SER A 112 -6.11 14.26 -1.11
CA SER A 112 -6.23 15.54 -0.46
C SER A 112 -5.48 16.65 -1.18
N ASP A 113 -4.50 16.31 -2.01
CA ASP A 113 -3.67 17.30 -2.67
C ASP A 113 -4.44 18.28 -3.55
N PRO A 114 -5.31 17.82 -4.42
CA PRO A 114 -5.96 18.74 -5.34
C PRO A 114 -6.79 19.80 -4.66
N LYS A 115 -7.31 19.51 -3.52
CA LYS A 115 -8.21 20.43 -2.87
C LYS A 115 -7.55 21.71 -2.39
N PRO A 116 -6.42 21.63 -1.75
CA PRO A 116 -5.77 22.86 -1.28
C PRO A 116 -5.38 23.77 -2.42
N LEU A 117 -5.22 23.22 -3.58
CA LEU A 117 -4.77 24.02 -4.71
C LEU A 117 -5.89 24.84 -5.33
N ALA A 118 -7.09 24.48 -5.04
CA ALA A 118 -8.22 25.17 -5.61
C ALA A 118 -8.47 26.55 -4.94
#